data_82de2ba291d67b033a51e48d9cadecde
#
_entry.id   82de2ba291d67b033a51e48d9cadecde
#
_cell.length_a   1.000
_cell.length_b   1.000
_cell.length_c   1.000
_cell.angle_alpha   90.00
_cell.angle_beta   90.00
_cell.angle_gamma   90.00
#
_symmetry.space_group_name_H-M   'P 1'
#
loop_
_entity.id
_entity.type
_entity.pdbx_description
1 polymer ?
#
loop_
_entity_poly.entity_id
_entity_poly.type
_entity_poly.pdbx_seq_one_letter_code
_entity_poly.pdbx_strand_id
1 'polypeptide(L)'
;MGEELGRSVLFRDSYARTWALGDRKNPSCHTPILMQLINDIEIDQTYSPFICKVDNEIPAKMEVNSKMPLSPPNFSQLSPNWKASLGHVLPPSLDEADAGESADCGYLLPVSWQRLRHDSSLTDKSLNPAIVVLTDAVQLASQQGKLVKAIHTLKRRFPASLLWTPGLGGPDNAAVLTWLGVDIFDLTRSRQCSSRGFYLSSNGPRKCSDSTDFAAVMGRQLDYWYEILSEIKSRISQGTLRNLAEMQSLNSPKLVEHLRFHDKLCRSDNDVITSHVPADRVLQCNSHDSLNNPIITHWVDYIEQNYRPPNGLDKVMILLPCSARKPYRMSKTHKKFLGRYEGSYGP
;
A
#
# COMPACT_ATOMS: atom_id res chain seq x y z
N MET A 1 11.53 -29.98 -3.95
CA MET A 1 10.84 -28.76 -4.40
C MET A 1 9.98 -28.30 -3.23
N GLY A 2 10.27 -27.14 -2.65
CA GLY A 2 9.43 -26.58 -1.60
C GLY A 2 8.07 -26.20 -2.18
N GLU A 3 7.00 -26.42 -1.42
CA GLU A 3 5.67 -25.99 -1.83
C GLU A 3 5.63 -24.47 -1.98
N GLU A 4 5.08 -24.00 -3.06
CA GLU A 4 4.97 -22.57 -3.37
C GLU A 4 3.90 -21.92 -2.47
N LEU A 5 4.15 -20.72 -1.95
CA LEU A 5 3.13 -19.98 -1.19
C LEU A 5 1.92 -19.71 -2.08
N GLY A 6 0.83 -20.40 -1.78
CA GLY A 6 -0.44 -20.15 -2.44
C GLY A 6 -0.88 -18.71 -2.17
N ARG A 7 -1.12 -17.92 -3.23
CA ARG A 7 -1.59 -16.54 -3.12
C ARG A 7 -2.50 -16.18 -4.29
N SER A 8 -3.62 -15.57 -3.99
CA SER A 8 -4.56 -15.07 -5.00
C SER A 8 -5.12 -13.73 -4.61
N VAL A 9 -5.27 -12.82 -5.57
CA VAL A 9 -5.88 -11.51 -5.33
C VAL A 9 -7.39 -11.68 -5.25
N LEU A 10 -7.99 -11.24 -4.15
CA LEU A 10 -9.44 -11.21 -3.95
C LEU A 10 -10.04 -9.86 -4.36
N PHE A 11 -9.42 -8.79 -3.87
CA PHE A 11 -9.87 -7.43 -4.11
C PHE A 11 -8.69 -6.54 -4.49
N ARG A 12 -8.99 -5.51 -5.24
CA ARG A 12 -7.99 -4.51 -5.66
C ARG A 12 -8.59 -3.11 -5.62
N ASP A 13 -7.79 -2.17 -5.14
CA ASP A 13 -8.05 -0.75 -5.21
C ASP A 13 -6.76 -0.03 -5.64
N SER A 14 -6.59 0.20 -6.94
CA SER A 14 -5.33 0.69 -7.54
C SER A 14 -4.15 -0.25 -7.27
N TYR A 15 -3.09 0.21 -6.61
CA TYR A 15 -1.95 -0.63 -6.22
C TYR A 15 -2.22 -1.47 -4.96
N ALA A 16 -3.17 -1.06 -4.14
CA ALA A 16 -3.57 -1.82 -2.96
C ALA A 16 -4.32 -3.10 -3.34
N ARG A 17 -4.03 -4.17 -2.63
CA ARG A 17 -4.62 -5.49 -2.87
C ARG A 17 -4.92 -6.19 -1.57
N THR A 18 -5.99 -6.96 -1.58
CA THR A 18 -6.22 -8.01 -0.58
C THR A 18 -5.89 -9.33 -1.22
N TRP A 19 -4.83 -9.97 -0.73
CA TRP A 19 -4.44 -11.31 -1.14
C TRP A 19 -5.01 -12.33 -0.16
N ALA A 20 -5.54 -13.43 -0.69
CA ALA A 20 -5.75 -14.64 0.07
C ALA A 20 -4.47 -15.47 0.03
N LEU A 21 -3.98 -15.86 1.19
CA LEU A 21 -2.74 -16.62 1.37
C LEU A 21 -3.05 -18.05 1.83
N GLY A 22 -2.32 -19.02 1.30
CA GLY A 22 -2.51 -20.43 1.58
C GLY A 22 -3.35 -21.13 0.51
N ASP A 23 -4.18 -22.07 0.93
CA ASP A 23 -5.06 -22.80 0.03
C ASP A 23 -6.11 -21.86 -0.60
N ARG A 24 -6.31 -21.97 -1.90
CA ARG A 24 -7.24 -21.10 -2.65
C ARG A 24 -8.69 -21.23 -2.18
N LYS A 25 -9.10 -22.42 -1.74
CA LYS A 25 -10.47 -22.68 -1.29
C LYS A 25 -10.68 -22.36 0.18
N ASN A 26 -9.62 -22.43 0.97
CA ASN A 26 -9.63 -22.14 2.39
C ASN A 26 -8.38 -21.35 2.79
N PRO A 27 -8.32 -20.06 2.47
CA PRO A 27 -7.16 -19.24 2.75
C PRO A 27 -6.94 -19.10 4.26
N SER A 28 -5.69 -19.17 4.67
CA SER A 28 -5.32 -19.06 6.09
C SER A 28 -5.39 -17.63 6.61
N CYS A 29 -5.12 -16.65 5.75
CA CYS A 29 -5.26 -15.22 6.08
C CYS A 29 -5.37 -14.33 4.84
N HIS A 30 -5.61 -13.04 5.09
CA HIS A 30 -5.77 -12.02 4.06
C HIS A 30 -4.86 -10.81 4.35
N THR A 31 -4.18 -10.30 3.29
CA THR A 31 -3.38 -9.08 3.41
C THR A 31 -4.25 -7.82 3.46
N PRO A 32 -3.74 -6.67 4.00
CA PRO A 32 -2.41 -6.52 4.61
C PRO A 32 -2.29 -7.25 5.95
N ILE A 33 -1.03 -7.62 6.29
CA ILE A 33 -0.70 -8.44 7.44
C ILE A 33 0.53 -7.88 8.18
N LEU A 34 0.77 -8.44 9.37
CA LEU A 34 1.98 -8.19 10.14
C LEU A 34 2.97 -9.35 9.98
N MET A 35 4.24 -9.04 9.93
CA MET A 35 5.33 -9.98 10.10
C MET A 35 5.70 -10.03 11.58
N GLN A 36 5.58 -11.18 12.20
CA GLN A 36 6.04 -11.35 13.58
C GLN A 36 7.56 -11.54 13.61
N LEU A 37 8.24 -10.73 14.40
CA LEU A 37 9.67 -10.90 14.71
C LEU A 37 9.81 -11.67 16.02
N ILE A 38 10.94 -12.35 16.20
CA ILE A 38 11.15 -13.32 17.30
C ILE A 38 10.94 -12.77 18.70
N ASN A 39 11.26 -11.51 18.93
CA ASN A 39 11.16 -10.86 20.22
C ASN A 39 9.95 -9.91 20.30
N ASP A 40 9.01 -10.06 19.39
CA ASP A 40 7.77 -9.30 19.44
C ASP A 40 6.77 -9.96 20.39
N ILE A 41 5.84 -9.15 20.87
CA ILE A 41 4.62 -9.64 21.49
C ILE A 41 3.92 -10.56 20.49
N GLU A 42 3.31 -11.62 20.98
CA GLU A 42 2.59 -12.58 20.15
C GLU A 42 1.45 -11.89 19.39
N ILE A 43 1.43 -12.08 18.09
CA ILE A 43 0.43 -11.51 17.19
C ILE A 43 -0.55 -12.62 16.80
N ASP A 44 -1.84 -12.30 16.79
CA ASP A 44 -2.87 -13.23 16.32
C ASP A 44 -2.55 -13.75 14.92
N GLN A 45 -2.66 -15.06 14.73
CA GLN A 45 -2.32 -15.76 13.49
C GLN A 45 -3.13 -15.31 12.28
N THR A 46 -4.33 -14.78 12.49
CA THR A 46 -5.13 -14.20 11.41
C THR A 46 -4.54 -12.92 10.82
N TYR A 47 -3.70 -12.23 11.60
CA TYR A 47 -3.00 -11.03 11.20
C TYR A 47 -1.50 -11.27 10.94
N SER A 48 -0.93 -12.34 11.47
CA SER A 48 0.49 -12.67 11.30
C SER A 48 0.69 -14.16 11.03
N PRO A 49 0.59 -14.59 9.77
CA PRO A 49 0.83 -15.98 9.41
C PRO A 49 2.32 -16.33 9.33
N PHE A 50 3.20 -15.33 9.42
CA PHE A 50 4.64 -15.48 9.25
C PHE A 50 5.40 -15.06 10.51
N ILE A 51 6.40 -15.85 10.89
CA ILE A 51 7.35 -15.53 11.94
C ILE A 51 8.74 -15.40 11.33
N CYS A 52 9.35 -14.24 11.50
CA CYS A 52 10.74 -14.02 11.11
C CYS A 52 11.63 -14.20 12.33
N LYS A 53 12.42 -15.26 12.34
CA LYS A 53 13.40 -15.53 13.38
C LYS A 53 14.74 -14.92 12.98
N VAL A 54 15.29 -14.06 13.84
CA VAL A 54 16.64 -13.55 13.74
C VAL A 54 17.47 -14.25 14.78
N ASP A 55 18.31 -15.18 14.36
CA ASP A 55 19.25 -15.86 15.24
C ASP A 55 20.60 -15.13 15.22
N ASN A 56 21.26 -15.03 16.39
CA ASN A 56 22.53 -14.32 16.50
C ASN A 56 23.68 -15.02 15.72
N GLU A 57 23.55 -16.30 15.45
CA GLU A 57 24.59 -17.10 14.77
C GLU A 57 24.17 -17.55 13.36
N ILE A 58 22.91 -17.45 13.03
CA ILE A 58 22.36 -17.92 11.75
C ILE A 58 21.57 -16.79 11.13
N PRO A 59 21.63 -16.65 9.80
CA PRO A 59 20.78 -15.71 9.08
C PRO A 59 19.31 -15.89 9.47
N ALA A 60 18.58 -14.80 9.48
CA ALA A 60 17.17 -14.81 9.79
C ALA A 60 16.46 -15.94 9.03
N LYS A 61 15.79 -16.82 9.75
CA LYS A 61 14.91 -17.82 9.18
C LYS A 61 13.49 -17.31 9.21
N MET A 62 12.80 -17.46 8.10
CA MET A 62 11.36 -17.29 8.09
C MET A 62 10.74 -18.65 8.37
N GLU A 63 10.15 -18.81 9.54
CA GLU A 63 9.33 -19.97 9.84
C GLU A 63 7.87 -19.60 9.62
N VAL A 64 7.17 -20.49 9.00
CA VAL A 64 5.75 -20.39 8.77
C VAL A 64 5.03 -21.08 9.90
N ASN A 65 3.99 -20.44 10.37
CA ASN A 65 3.00 -21.13 11.16
C ASN A 65 2.59 -22.43 10.45
N SER A 66 2.41 -23.51 11.19
CA SER A 66 2.18 -24.89 10.70
C SER A 66 1.10 -25.07 9.63
N LYS A 67 0.37 -24.01 9.30
CA LYS A 67 -0.69 -24.01 8.29
C LYS A 67 -0.27 -23.48 6.92
N MET A 68 0.91 -22.87 6.78
CA MET A 68 1.41 -22.36 5.51
C MET A 68 2.75 -22.94 5.14
N PRO A 69 2.84 -23.67 4.02
CA PRO A 69 4.11 -24.19 3.55
C PRO A 69 4.93 -23.08 2.93
N LEU A 70 5.79 -22.43 3.71
CA LEU A 70 6.88 -21.62 3.19
C LEU A 70 8.18 -22.33 3.47
N SER A 71 8.95 -22.64 2.45
CA SER A 71 10.33 -23.04 2.65
C SER A 71 11.08 -21.88 3.30
N PRO A 72 11.87 -22.13 4.34
CA PRO A 72 12.69 -21.09 4.93
C PRO A 72 13.61 -20.53 3.85
N PRO A 73 13.66 -19.22 3.66
CA PRO A 73 14.59 -18.62 2.72
C PRO A 73 16.02 -18.88 3.18
N ASN A 74 16.93 -19.04 2.23
CA ASN A 74 18.34 -19.14 2.54
C ASN A 74 18.92 -17.75 2.84
N PHE A 75 18.76 -17.29 4.07
CA PHE A 75 19.32 -16.01 4.53
C PHE A 75 20.84 -16.06 4.74
N SER A 76 21.50 -17.20 4.56
CA SER A 76 22.95 -17.31 4.75
C SER A 76 23.75 -16.38 3.84
N GLN A 77 23.15 -15.96 2.74
CA GLN A 77 23.74 -15.05 1.76
C GLN A 77 23.44 -13.57 2.01
N LEU A 78 22.63 -13.26 3.03
CA LEU A 78 22.32 -11.85 3.34
C LEU A 78 23.46 -11.23 4.16
N SER A 79 23.75 -9.96 3.88
CA SER A 79 24.75 -9.22 4.64
C SER A 79 24.36 -9.06 6.11
N PRO A 80 25.33 -8.91 7.03
CA PRO A 80 25.06 -8.56 8.42
C PRO A 80 24.18 -7.31 8.57
N ASN A 81 24.34 -6.34 7.70
CA ASN A 81 23.57 -5.10 7.71
C ASN A 81 22.11 -5.32 7.40
N TRP A 82 21.77 -6.27 6.54
CA TRP A 82 20.41 -6.64 6.27
C TRP A 82 19.74 -7.27 7.49
N LYS A 83 20.45 -8.14 8.22
CA LYS A 83 19.97 -8.71 9.49
C LYS A 83 19.66 -7.62 10.51
N ALA A 84 20.54 -6.61 10.61
CA ALA A 84 20.33 -5.47 11.49
C ALA A 84 19.06 -4.68 11.12
N SER A 85 18.74 -4.52 9.85
CA SER A 85 17.53 -3.82 9.41
C SER A 85 16.25 -4.55 9.79
N LEU A 86 16.24 -5.88 9.79
CA LEU A 86 15.12 -6.67 10.28
C LEU A 86 14.98 -6.58 11.80
N GLY A 87 16.10 -6.49 12.49
CA GLY A 87 16.14 -6.59 13.94
C GLY A 87 15.86 -5.32 14.71
N HIS A 88 15.95 -4.14 14.23
CA HIS A 88 15.79 -2.87 14.97
C HIS A 88 16.85 -1.82 14.65
N VAL A 89 17.88 -2.17 13.90
CA VAL A 89 18.94 -1.25 13.50
C VAL A 89 18.78 -1.04 11.99
N LEU A 90 18.76 0.21 11.59
CA LEU A 90 18.77 0.53 10.16
C LEU A 90 20.14 0.24 9.58
N PRO A 91 20.24 -0.24 8.34
CA PRO A 91 21.53 -0.38 7.70
C PRO A 91 22.22 0.97 7.68
N PRO A 92 23.54 1.03 7.98
CA PRO A 92 24.28 2.29 8.09
C PRO A 92 24.38 3.03 6.76
N SER A 93 24.32 2.30 5.63
CA SER A 93 24.27 2.87 4.30
C SER A 93 23.39 2.04 3.35
N LEU A 94 23.00 2.66 2.24
CA LEU A 94 22.27 1.95 1.18
C LEU A 94 23.15 0.91 0.48
N ASP A 95 24.45 1.18 0.38
CA ASP A 95 25.42 0.28 -0.24
C ASP A 95 25.64 -0.98 0.60
N GLU A 96 25.69 -0.83 1.91
CA GLU A 96 25.80 -1.94 2.85
C GLU A 96 24.54 -2.80 2.90
N ALA A 97 23.36 -2.18 2.70
CA ALA A 97 22.10 -2.92 2.60
C ALA A 97 22.06 -3.83 1.37
N ASP A 98 22.87 -3.55 0.38
CA ASP A 98 22.90 -4.26 -0.90
C ASP A 98 24.00 -5.34 -0.99
N ALA A 99 24.79 -5.54 0.04
CA ALA A 99 25.90 -6.49 0.05
C ALA A 99 25.45 -7.97 0.11
N GLY A 100 24.17 -8.25 -0.07
CA GLY A 100 23.65 -9.61 -0.18
C GLY A 100 23.84 -10.17 -1.58
N GLU A 101 24.47 -11.31 -1.69
CA GLU A 101 24.58 -12.04 -2.95
C GLU A 101 23.22 -12.64 -3.34
N SER A 102 23.02 -12.61 -4.62
CA SER A 102 22.15 -13.40 -5.48
C SER A 102 20.66 -13.57 -5.14
N ALA A 103 19.96 -13.43 -6.20
CA ALA A 103 18.54 -13.55 -6.40
C ALA A 103 17.92 -14.94 -6.16
N ASP A 104 18.66 -15.93 -5.79
CA ASP A 104 18.13 -17.27 -5.53
C ASP A 104 17.62 -17.40 -4.10
N CYS A 105 16.56 -16.68 -3.80
CA CYS A 105 15.97 -16.66 -2.47
C CYS A 105 14.58 -17.29 -2.44
N GLY A 106 14.28 -18.11 -3.42
CA GLY A 106 13.02 -18.85 -3.46
C GLY A 106 11.79 -17.98 -3.19
N TYR A 107 11.39 -17.84 -1.93
CA TYR A 107 10.18 -17.12 -1.56
C TYR A 107 10.41 -15.66 -1.18
N LEU A 108 11.60 -15.30 -0.70
CA LEU A 108 11.97 -13.95 -0.28
C LEU A 108 13.05 -13.37 -1.15
N LEU A 109 12.79 -12.17 -1.69
CA LEU A 109 13.76 -11.41 -2.46
C LEU A 109 14.06 -10.09 -1.76
N PRO A 110 15.21 -9.94 -1.07
CA PRO A 110 15.65 -8.66 -0.53
C PRO A 110 16.16 -7.77 -1.66
N VAL A 111 15.69 -6.54 -1.69
CA VAL A 111 16.05 -5.54 -2.70
C VAL A 111 16.26 -4.21 -2.01
N SER A 112 17.43 -3.59 -2.22
CA SER A 112 17.70 -2.19 -1.89
C SER A 112 17.45 -1.29 -3.11
N TRP A 113 17.40 0.02 -2.87
CA TRP A 113 17.32 1.00 -3.97
C TRP A 113 18.51 0.91 -4.92
N GLN A 114 19.70 0.69 -4.38
CA GLN A 114 20.92 0.51 -5.14
C GLN A 114 20.78 -0.69 -6.09
N ARG A 115 20.43 -1.84 -5.52
CA ARG A 115 20.22 -3.07 -6.27
C ARG A 115 19.13 -2.94 -7.33
N LEU A 116 18.00 -2.29 -6.97
CA LEU A 116 16.90 -2.04 -7.90
C LEU A 116 17.30 -1.25 -9.14
N ARG A 117 18.31 -0.39 -9.01
CA ARG A 117 18.80 0.45 -10.10
C ARG A 117 19.89 -0.19 -10.95
N HIS A 118 20.71 -1.03 -10.38
CA HIS A 118 21.95 -1.49 -11.02
C HIS A 118 22.03 -2.99 -11.25
N ASP A 119 21.25 -3.79 -10.54
CA ASP A 119 21.26 -5.25 -10.69
C ASP A 119 20.34 -5.67 -11.84
N SER A 120 20.96 -6.05 -12.97
CA SER A 120 20.26 -6.55 -14.15
C SER A 120 19.56 -7.89 -13.92
N SER A 121 20.03 -8.69 -12.93
CA SER A 121 19.40 -9.97 -12.61
C SER A 121 17.94 -9.82 -12.15
N LEU A 122 17.60 -8.68 -11.55
CA LEU A 122 16.23 -8.37 -11.15
C LEU A 122 15.27 -8.16 -12.35
N THR A 123 15.79 -8.07 -13.58
CA THR A 123 14.97 -7.98 -14.80
C THR A 123 14.62 -9.36 -15.37
N ASP A 124 15.19 -10.43 -14.82
CA ASP A 124 14.90 -11.78 -15.24
C ASP A 124 13.42 -12.12 -14.96
N LYS A 125 12.70 -12.46 -16.02
CA LYS A 125 11.28 -12.81 -15.96
C LYS A 125 11.00 -14.14 -15.27
N SER A 126 12.02 -14.98 -15.09
CA SER A 126 11.91 -16.25 -14.36
C SER A 126 11.84 -16.05 -12.85
N LEU A 127 12.28 -14.88 -12.35
CA LEU A 127 12.15 -14.52 -10.93
C LEU A 127 10.69 -14.30 -10.56
N ASN A 128 10.19 -15.16 -9.68
CA ASN A 128 8.82 -15.06 -9.15
C ASN A 128 8.81 -15.18 -7.62
N PRO A 129 9.42 -14.23 -6.90
CA PRO A 129 9.44 -14.28 -5.43
C PRO A 129 8.04 -14.17 -4.87
N ALA A 130 7.76 -14.89 -3.79
CA ALA A 130 6.50 -14.72 -3.08
C ALA A 130 6.42 -13.36 -2.38
N ILE A 131 7.52 -12.96 -1.75
CA ILE A 131 7.64 -11.72 -1.00
C ILE A 131 8.91 -10.98 -1.47
N VAL A 132 8.74 -9.72 -1.83
CA VAL A 132 9.84 -8.78 -2.04
C VAL A 132 10.00 -7.92 -0.80
N VAL A 133 11.23 -7.77 -0.32
CA VAL A 133 11.57 -7.00 0.86
C VAL A 133 12.36 -5.76 0.45
N LEU A 134 11.80 -4.58 0.63
CA LEU A 134 12.53 -3.32 0.40
C LEU A 134 13.36 -3.00 1.64
N THR A 135 14.64 -3.37 1.61
CA THR A 135 15.51 -3.40 2.81
C THR A 135 15.83 -2.02 3.37
N ASP A 136 15.86 -1.00 2.53
CA ASP A 136 16.19 0.38 2.86
C ASP A 136 14.98 1.33 2.86
N ALA A 137 13.77 0.78 3.03
CA ALA A 137 12.51 1.52 2.96
C ALA A 137 12.48 2.75 3.90
N VAL A 138 13.01 2.62 5.11
CA VAL A 138 13.03 3.70 6.11
C VAL A 138 13.94 4.86 5.67
N GLN A 139 15.13 4.55 5.11
CA GLN A 139 16.03 5.55 4.57
C GLN A 139 15.42 6.26 3.36
N LEU A 140 14.77 5.51 2.49
CA LEU A 140 14.10 6.05 1.30
C LEU A 140 12.92 6.95 1.66
N ALA A 141 12.22 6.68 2.74
CA ALA A 141 11.09 7.49 3.20
C ALA A 141 11.50 8.93 3.57
N SER A 142 12.73 9.12 4.03
CA SER A 142 13.27 10.46 4.31
C SER A 142 13.66 11.23 3.04
N GLN A 143 13.88 10.53 1.93
CA GLN A 143 14.36 11.11 0.67
C GLN A 143 13.22 11.37 -0.29
N GLN A 144 13.22 12.56 -0.90
CA GLN A 144 12.12 13.03 -1.75
C GLN A 144 11.80 12.04 -2.88
N GLY A 145 10.59 11.47 -2.86
CA GLY A 145 10.04 10.61 -3.88
C GLY A 145 10.74 9.25 -4.08
N LYS A 146 11.86 8.97 -3.38
CA LYS A 146 12.60 7.71 -3.61
C LYS A 146 11.85 6.48 -3.15
N LEU A 147 11.22 6.52 -1.96
CA LEU A 147 10.40 5.42 -1.49
C LEU A 147 9.31 5.06 -2.50
N VAL A 148 8.58 6.05 -2.96
CA VAL A 148 7.46 5.83 -3.90
C VAL A 148 7.95 5.29 -5.23
N LYS A 149 9.07 5.81 -5.76
CA LYS A 149 9.71 5.28 -6.98
C LYS A 149 10.14 3.83 -6.81
N ALA A 150 10.73 3.48 -5.67
CA ALA A 150 11.16 2.11 -5.39
C ALA A 150 9.96 1.16 -5.36
N ILE A 151 8.91 1.50 -4.59
CA ILE A 151 7.68 0.70 -4.51
C ILE A 151 7.06 0.54 -5.89
N HIS A 152 6.90 1.63 -6.64
CA HIS A 152 6.32 1.61 -7.98
C HIS A 152 7.11 0.69 -8.94
N THR A 153 8.44 0.79 -8.92
CA THR A 153 9.32 -0.06 -9.74
C THR A 153 9.18 -1.53 -9.34
N LEU A 154 9.15 -1.83 -8.03
CA LEU A 154 8.98 -3.21 -7.53
C LEU A 154 7.62 -3.79 -7.93
N LYS A 155 6.55 -3.04 -7.77
CA LYS A 155 5.20 -3.50 -8.15
C LYS A 155 5.06 -3.75 -9.66
N ARG A 156 5.81 -3.06 -10.48
CA ARG A 156 5.86 -3.31 -11.93
C ARG A 156 6.70 -4.52 -12.29
N ARG A 157 7.85 -4.69 -11.62
CA ARG A 157 8.73 -5.85 -11.88
C ARG A 157 8.17 -7.16 -11.34
N PHE A 158 7.58 -7.11 -10.16
CA PHE A 158 7.06 -8.26 -9.42
C PHE A 158 5.56 -8.10 -9.11
N PRO A 159 4.70 -8.02 -10.12
CA PRO A 159 3.28 -7.74 -9.91
C PRO A 159 2.54 -8.85 -9.13
N ALA A 160 3.08 -10.05 -9.10
CA ALA A 160 2.52 -11.20 -8.38
C ALA A 160 3.10 -11.38 -6.97
N SER A 161 4.00 -10.51 -6.53
CA SER A 161 4.65 -10.61 -5.22
C SER A 161 3.99 -9.72 -4.18
N LEU A 162 4.04 -10.19 -2.93
CA LEU A 162 3.77 -9.35 -1.76
C LEU A 162 4.96 -8.41 -1.53
N LEU A 163 4.69 -7.21 -1.01
CA LEU A 163 5.74 -6.25 -0.68
C LEU A 163 5.80 -6.02 0.82
N TRP A 164 6.97 -6.22 1.40
CA TRP A 164 7.29 -5.90 2.78
C TRP A 164 8.28 -4.74 2.86
N THR A 165 7.99 -3.78 3.73
CA THR A 165 8.82 -2.60 4.01
C THR A 165 9.19 -2.57 5.50
N PRO A 166 10.27 -3.27 5.92
CA PRO A 166 10.62 -3.42 7.32
C PRO A 166 10.81 -2.09 8.04
N GLY A 167 10.24 -1.98 9.25
CA GLY A 167 10.41 -0.84 10.14
C GLY A 167 9.73 0.46 9.73
N LEU A 168 9.03 0.49 8.59
CA LEU A 168 8.42 1.70 8.06
C LEU A 168 6.98 1.92 8.55
N GLY A 169 6.21 0.85 8.66
CA GLY A 169 4.78 0.91 8.95
C GLY A 169 4.44 1.20 10.40
N GLY A 170 3.32 1.86 10.59
CA GLY A 170 2.62 2.06 11.86
C GLY A 170 1.13 2.23 11.62
N PRO A 171 0.26 2.09 12.64
CA PRO A 171 -1.18 2.32 12.49
C PRO A 171 -1.53 3.70 11.90
N ASP A 172 -0.64 4.66 12.07
CA ASP A 172 -0.80 6.05 11.61
C ASP A 172 -0.49 6.29 10.14
N ASN A 173 0.14 5.33 9.45
CA ASN A 173 0.52 5.46 8.04
C ASN A 173 0.20 4.22 7.19
N ALA A 174 -0.34 3.17 7.80
CA ALA A 174 -0.58 1.90 7.13
C ALA A 174 -1.49 2.02 5.89
N ALA A 175 -2.53 2.87 5.94
CA ALA A 175 -3.42 3.04 4.79
C ALA A 175 -2.73 3.74 3.62
N VAL A 176 -1.88 4.75 3.89
CA VAL A 176 -1.08 5.40 2.84
C VAL A 176 -0.12 4.39 2.22
N LEU A 177 0.62 3.64 3.03
CA LEU A 177 1.59 2.65 2.53
C LEU A 177 0.90 1.52 1.76
N THR A 178 -0.27 1.05 2.22
CA THR A 178 -1.06 0.06 1.49
C THR A 178 -1.56 0.62 0.16
N TRP A 179 -1.99 1.89 0.13
CA TRP A 179 -2.36 2.55 -1.12
C TRP A 179 -1.21 2.59 -2.12
N LEU A 180 0.02 2.80 -1.65
CA LEU A 180 1.23 2.71 -2.48
C LEU A 180 1.54 1.28 -2.95
N GLY A 181 0.98 0.26 -2.29
CA GLY A 181 1.14 -1.15 -2.66
C GLY A 181 1.91 -2.00 -1.66
N VAL A 182 2.11 -1.55 -0.41
CA VAL A 182 2.69 -2.38 0.65
C VAL A 182 1.66 -3.37 1.16
N ASP A 183 2.07 -4.64 1.29
CA ASP A 183 1.19 -5.75 1.68
C ASP A 183 1.52 -6.29 3.09
N ILE A 184 2.77 -6.10 3.55
CA ILE A 184 3.27 -6.65 4.82
C ILE A 184 3.92 -5.54 5.65
N PHE A 185 3.57 -5.49 6.92
CA PHE A 185 4.10 -4.59 7.94
C PHE A 185 4.77 -5.37 9.08
N ASP A 186 5.37 -4.67 10.04
CA ASP A 186 5.92 -5.23 11.27
C ASP A 186 5.76 -4.26 12.45
N LEU A 187 6.09 -4.71 13.65
CA LEU A 187 5.94 -3.91 14.87
C LEU A 187 7.15 -3.03 15.20
N THR A 188 8.21 -3.01 14.39
CA THR A 188 9.47 -2.32 14.71
C THR A 188 9.27 -0.85 15.07
N ARG A 189 8.54 -0.11 14.21
CA ARG A 189 8.26 1.31 14.45
C ARG A 189 7.36 1.53 15.68
N SER A 190 6.37 0.66 15.88
CA SER A 190 5.50 0.68 17.06
C SER A 190 6.29 0.49 18.34
N ARG A 191 7.23 -0.47 18.38
CA ARG A 191 8.13 -0.71 19.52
C ARG A 191 9.03 0.49 19.80
N GLN A 192 9.61 1.08 18.77
CA GLN A 192 10.43 2.30 18.92
C GLN A 192 9.64 3.47 19.51
N CYS A 193 8.39 3.64 19.11
CA CYS A 193 7.52 4.65 19.69
C CYS A 193 7.14 4.32 21.14
N SER A 194 6.78 3.07 21.41
CA SER A 194 6.39 2.61 22.76
C SER A 194 7.54 2.75 23.76
N SER A 195 8.79 2.45 23.36
CA SER A 195 9.96 2.63 24.22
C SER A 195 10.25 4.11 24.59
N ARG A 196 9.65 5.04 23.85
CA ARG A 196 9.74 6.49 24.11
C ARG A 196 8.48 7.03 24.82
N GLY A 197 7.59 6.18 25.26
CA GLY A 197 6.32 6.55 25.90
C GLY A 197 5.26 7.09 24.95
N PHE A 198 5.29 6.65 23.70
CA PHE A 198 4.27 6.99 22.69
C PHE A 198 3.64 5.73 22.11
N TYR A 199 2.39 5.83 21.72
CA TYR A 199 1.75 4.86 20.86
C TYR A 199 1.29 5.51 19.56
N LEU A 200 1.20 4.72 18.51
CA LEU A 200 0.71 5.13 17.19
C LEU A 200 -0.76 4.75 17.07
N SER A 201 -1.59 5.70 16.73
CA SER A 201 -3.00 5.49 16.38
C SER A 201 -3.23 5.87 14.92
N SER A 202 -4.40 5.56 14.37
CA SER A 202 -4.78 6.00 13.01
C SER A 202 -4.68 7.53 12.80
N ASN A 203 -4.74 8.31 13.88
CA ASN A 203 -4.68 9.76 13.89
C ASN A 203 -3.30 10.31 14.36
N GLY A 204 -2.25 9.53 14.21
CA GLY A 204 -0.89 9.93 14.54
C GLY A 204 -0.40 9.49 15.93
N PRO A 205 0.83 9.86 16.28
CA PRO A 205 1.45 9.52 17.56
C PRO A 205 0.74 10.21 18.73
N ARG A 206 0.59 9.47 19.84
CA ARG A 206 0.00 9.98 21.08
C ARG A 206 0.90 9.65 22.27
N LYS A 207 1.10 10.58 23.17
CA LYS A 207 1.85 10.37 24.40
C LYS A 207 1.03 9.48 25.35
N CYS A 208 1.69 8.51 25.96
CA CYS A 208 1.07 7.72 27.04
C CYS A 208 0.92 8.59 28.28
N SER A 209 -0.27 8.65 28.85
CA SER A 209 -0.52 9.57 29.97
C SER A 209 0.12 9.12 31.28
N ASP A 210 0.16 7.82 31.58
CA ASP A 210 0.53 7.35 32.91
C ASP A 210 1.14 5.94 32.96
N SER A 211 1.34 5.27 31.87
CA SER A 211 1.86 3.90 31.92
C SER A 211 3.33 3.85 31.57
N THR A 212 4.12 3.48 32.53
CA THR A 212 5.52 3.09 32.36
C THR A 212 5.66 1.62 31.93
N ASP A 213 4.58 0.86 31.90
CA ASP A 213 4.58 -0.53 31.52
C ASP A 213 4.60 -0.66 29.98
N PHE A 214 5.76 -1.04 29.48
CA PHE A 214 5.98 -1.27 28.05
C PHE A 214 5.05 -2.35 27.47
N ALA A 215 4.76 -3.40 28.23
CA ALA A 215 3.89 -4.49 27.75
C ALA A 215 2.46 -4.02 27.54
N ALA A 216 1.92 -3.21 28.46
CA ALA A 216 0.60 -2.62 28.32
C ALA A 216 0.50 -1.65 27.14
N VAL A 217 1.55 -0.85 26.92
CA VAL A 217 1.61 0.06 25.76
C VAL A 217 1.67 -0.72 24.44
N MET A 218 2.44 -1.80 24.40
CA MET A 218 2.54 -2.66 23.22
C MET A 218 1.25 -3.44 22.94
N GLY A 219 0.54 -3.90 23.99
CA GLY A 219 -0.78 -4.51 23.83
C GLY A 219 -1.78 -3.56 23.16
N ARG A 220 -1.87 -2.32 23.66
CA ARG A 220 -2.70 -1.27 23.02
C ARG A 220 -2.24 -0.96 21.58
N GLN A 221 -0.94 -1.01 21.34
CA GLN A 221 -0.40 -0.80 20.00
C GLN A 221 -0.85 -1.89 19.01
N LEU A 222 -0.96 -3.13 19.49
CA LEU A 222 -1.51 -4.25 18.72
C LEU A 222 -2.99 -4.05 18.40
N ASP A 223 -3.79 -3.59 19.36
CA ASP A 223 -5.21 -3.30 19.13
C ASP A 223 -5.39 -2.29 18.00
N TYR A 224 -4.60 -1.20 17.99
CA TYR A 224 -4.61 -0.22 16.88
C TYR A 224 -4.18 -0.82 15.54
N TRP A 225 -3.25 -1.78 15.54
CA TRP A 225 -2.89 -2.49 14.32
C TRP A 225 -4.04 -3.36 13.81
N TYR A 226 -4.71 -4.10 14.67
CA TYR A 226 -5.85 -4.95 14.27
C TYR A 226 -7.01 -4.12 13.74
N GLU A 227 -7.33 -3.02 14.38
CA GLU A 227 -8.34 -2.08 13.88
C GLU A 227 -8.02 -1.57 12.49
N ILE A 228 -6.84 -1.00 12.32
CA ILE A 228 -6.48 -0.36 11.04
C ILE A 228 -6.34 -1.39 9.91
N LEU A 229 -5.78 -2.57 10.15
CA LEU A 229 -5.66 -3.61 9.14
C LEU A 229 -7.04 -4.14 8.72
N SER A 230 -7.97 -4.29 9.66
CA SER A 230 -9.35 -4.67 9.36
C SER A 230 -10.06 -3.60 8.53
N GLU A 231 -9.91 -2.33 8.89
CA GLU A 231 -10.46 -1.23 8.13
C GLU A 231 -9.89 -1.14 6.72
N ILE A 232 -8.57 -1.27 6.57
CA ILE A 232 -7.92 -1.25 5.25
C ILE A 232 -8.47 -2.37 4.36
N LYS A 233 -8.59 -3.61 4.87
CA LYS A 233 -9.15 -4.74 4.11
C LYS A 233 -10.58 -4.46 3.65
N SER A 234 -11.42 -3.94 4.54
CA SER A 234 -12.79 -3.53 4.21
C SER A 234 -12.81 -2.43 3.15
N ARG A 235 -11.95 -1.41 3.28
CA ARG A 235 -11.86 -0.30 2.33
C ARG A 235 -11.36 -0.72 0.95
N ILE A 236 -10.43 -1.66 0.86
CA ILE A 236 -9.99 -2.24 -0.43
C ILE A 236 -11.15 -2.96 -1.10
N SER A 237 -11.90 -3.79 -0.37
CA SER A 237 -13.04 -4.53 -0.93
C SER A 237 -14.16 -3.61 -1.43
N GLN A 238 -14.33 -2.45 -0.80
CA GLN A 238 -15.32 -1.44 -1.19
C GLN A 238 -14.80 -0.44 -2.23
N GLY A 239 -13.49 -0.46 -2.54
CA GLY A 239 -12.87 0.53 -3.40
C GLY A 239 -12.82 1.95 -2.81
N THR A 240 -12.72 2.08 -1.49
CA THR A 240 -12.73 3.37 -0.76
C THR A 240 -11.45 3.63 0.04
N LEU A 241 -10.40 2.83 -0.20
CA LEU A 241 -9.13 2.97 0.54
C LEU A 241 -8.50 4.34 0.36
N ARG A 242 -8.65 4.95 -0.81
CA ARG A 242 -8.13 6.30 -1.08
C ARG A 242 -8.56 7.32 -0.04
N ASN A 243 -9.80 7.29 0.41
CA ASN A 243 -10.28 8.23 1.43
C ASN A 243 -9.56 8.07 2.75
N LEU A 244 -9.31 6.83 3.18
CA LEU A 244 -8.56 6.56 4.39
C LEU A 244 -7.10 6.98 4.25
N ALA A 245 -6.49 6.75 3.08
CA ALA A 245 -5.13 7.20 2.78
C ALA A 245 -5.01 8.73 2.80
N GLU A 246 -5.97 9.47 2.26
CA GLU A 246 -6.01 10.93 2.34
C GLU A 246 -6.11 11.41 3.79
N MET A 247 -6.98 10.81 4.60
CA MET A 247 -7.09 11.15 6.02
C MET A 247 -5.77 10.89 6.75
N GLN A 248 -5.16 9.72 6.59
CA GLN A 248 -3.89 9.39 7.24
C GLN A 248 -2.71 10.21 6.71
N SER A 249 -2.76 10.68 5.48
CA SER A 249 -1.69 11.51 4.93
C SER A 249 -1.45 12.77 5.76
N LEU A 250 -2.48 13.29 6.41
CA LEU A 250 -2.41 14.48 7.27
C LEU A 250 -1.62 14.26 8.57
N ASN A 251 -1.29 13.01 8.92
CA ASN A 251 -0.48 12.71 10.09
C ASN A 251 0.99 13.15 9.95
N SER A 252 1.45 13.38 8.71
CA SER A 252 2.83 13.83 8.47
C SER A 252 2.98 14.50 7.10
N PRO A 253 3.76 15.59 6.98
CA PRO A 253 4.07 16.19 5.68
C PRO A 253 4.71 15.21 4.68
N LYS A 254 5.46 14.23 5.16
CA LYS A 254 6.05 13.18 4.32
C LYS A 254 5.01 12.25 3.73
N LEU A 255 3.96 11.94 4.44
CA LEU A 255 2.86 11.12 3.92
C LEU A 255 2.09 11.85 2.82
N VAL A 256 1.87 13.15 2.98
CA VAL A 256 1.28 14.00 1.91
C VAL A 256 2.19 14.01 0.68
N GLU A 257 3.51 14.18 0.87
CA GLU A 257 4.48 14.12 -0.22
C GLU A 257 4.42 12.77 -0.95
N HIS A 258 4.41 11.65 -0.20
CA HIS A 258 4.35 10.32 -0.77
C HIS A 258 3.06 10.10 -1.59
N LEU A 259 1.92 10.49 -1.05
CA LEU A 259 0.64 10.36 -1.72
C LEU A 259 0.61 11.15 -3.04
N ARG A 260 0.98 12.43 -2.99
CA ARG A 260 1.02 13.30 -4.19
C ARG A 260 2.05 12.83 -5.22
N PHE A 261 3.18 12.33 -4.76
CA PHE A 261 4.20 11.81 -5.68
C PHE A 261 3.74 10.52 -6.37
N HIS A 262 3.03 9.65 -5.63
CA HIS A 262 2.39 8.47 -6.19
C HIS A 262 1.36 8.85 -7.26
N ASP A 263 0.48 9.79 -6.98
CA ASP A 263 -0.52 10.26 -7.93
C ASP A 263 0.12 10.77 -9.22
N LYS A 264 1.23 11.53 -9.09
CA LYS A 264 2.00 12.02 -10.23
C LYS A 264 2.60 10.87 -11.07
N LEU A 265 3.16 9.85 -10.43
CA LEU A 265 3.71 8.69 -11.15
C LEU A 265 2.60 7.90 -11.85
N CYS A 266 1.49 7.67 -11.16
CA CYS A 266 0.34 6.96 -11.74
C CYS A 266 -0.27 7.69 -12.93
N ARG A 267 -0.30 9.02 -12.94
CA ARG A 267 -0.80 9.79 -14.09
C ARG A 267 0.06 9.61 -15.33
N SER A 268 1.38 9.44 -15.17
CA SER A 268 2.28 9.17 -16.28
C SER A 268 2.30 7.71 -16.75
N ASP A 269 1.63 6.81 -16.01
CA ASP A 269 1.68 5.35 -16.20
C ASP A 269 0.27 4.73 -16.13
N ASN A 270 -0.51 4.99 -17.15
CA ASN A 270 -1.95 4.71 -17.21
C ASN A 270 -2.32 3.22 -17.12
N ASP A 271 -1.42 2.29 -17.45
CA ASP A 271 -1.77 0.90 -17.72
C ASP A 271 -2.29 0.12 -16.50
N VAL A 272 -1.88 0.48 -15.29
CA VAL A 272 -2.22 -0.28 -14.08
C VAL A 272 -3.59 0.12 -13.49
N ILE A 273 -4.00 1.39 -13.70
CA ILE A 273 -5.18 1.95 -13.02
C ILE A 273 -6.45 1.67 -13.80
N THR A 274 -6.39 1.74 -15.10
CA THR A 274 -7.57 1.68 -15.97
C THR A 274 -8.18 0.30 -16.08
N SER A 275 -7.38 -0.75 -15.96
CA SER A 275 -7.84 -2.13 -16.16
C SER A 275 -8.64 -2.71 -14.99
N HIS A 276 -8.73 -2.01 -13.85
CA HIS A 276 -9.27 -2.56 -12.62
C HIS A 276 -10.29 -1.68 -11.88
N VAL A 277 -10.81 -0.66 -12.55
CA VAL A 277 -11.88 0.18 -11.97
C VAL A 277 -13.22 -0.31 -12.48
N PRO A 278 -14.09 -0.84 -11.61
CA PRO A 278 -15.46 -1.19 -11.98
C PRO A 278 -16.22 0.02 -12.52
N ALA A 279 -17.04 -0.19 -13.56
CA ALA A 279 -17.78 0.88 -14.20
C ALA A 279 -18.82 1.57 -13.30
N ASP A 280 -19.28 0.86 -12.27
CA ASP A 280 -20.27 1.32 -11.29
C ASP A 280 -19.62 1.92 -10.02
N ARG A 281 -18.30 2.05 -10.00
CA ARG A 281 -17.58 2.56 -8.83
C ARG A 281 -17.96 4.00 -8.51
N VAL A 282 -18.39 4.22 -7.28
CA VAL A 282 -18.64 5.56 -6.74
C VAL A 282 -17.36 6.10 -6.10
N LEU A 283 -16.83 7.19 -6.66
CA LEU A 283 -15.67 7.89 -6.11
C LEU A 283 -16.14 8.99 -5.14
N GLN A 284 -15.52 9.03 -3.97
CA GLN A 284 -15.71 10.09 -2.99
C GLN A 284 -14.56 11.08 -3.09
N CYS A 285 -14.89 12.34 -3.31
CA CYS A 285 -13.91 13.43 -3.42
C CYS A 285 -14.09 14.36 -2.22
N ASN A 286 -13.48 14.00 -1.09
CA ASN A 286 -13.68 14.66 0.19
C ASN A 286 -12.61 15.72 0.50
N SER A 287 -11.50 15.73 -0.24
CA SER A 287 -10.39 16.66 -0.06
C SER A 287 -9.92 17.24 -1.40
N HIS A 288 -9.04 18.24 -1.33
CA HIS A 288 -8.40 18.77 -2.53
C HIS A 288 -7.49 17.71 -3.19
N ASP A 289 -6.86 16.85 -2.41
CA ASP A 289 -6.00 15.77 -2.92
C ASP A 289 -6.81 14.68 -3.65
N SER A 290 -8.12 14.57 -3.39
CA SER A 290 -9.00 13.68 -4.16
C SER A 290 -9.05 14.04 -5.65
N LEU A 291 -8.89 15.32 -6.02
CA LEU A 291 -8.85 15.75 -7.42
C LEU A 291 -7.62 15.23 -8.17
N ASN A 292 -6.55 14.91 -7.44
CA ASN A 292 -5.34 14.32 -8.00
C ASN A 292 -5.38 12.78 -8.01
N ASN A 293 -6.48 12.18 -7.54
CA ASN A 293 -6.64 10.73 -7.61
C ASN A 293 -6.46 10.25 -9.06
N PRO A 294 -5.55 9.30 -9.33
CA PRO A 294 -5.25 8.83 -10.66
C PRO A 294 -6.48 8.38 -11.47
N ILE A 295 -7.47 7.82 -10.80
CA ILE A 295 -8.73 7.41 -11.45
C ILE A 295 -9.49 8.64 -11.98
N ILE A 296 -9.53 9.71 -11.21
CA ILE A 296 -10.22 10.95 -11.59
C ILE A 296 -9.47 11.66 -12.70
N THR A 297 -8.15 11.81 -12.55
CA THR A 297 -7.33 12.47 -13.58
C THR A 297 -7.37 11.70 -14.90
N HIS A 298 -7.31 10.38 -14.86
CA HIS A 298 -7.44 9.55 -16.06
C HIS A 298 -8.82 9.72 -16.72
N TRP A 299 -9.90 9.73 -15.93
CA TRP A 299 -11.25 9.95 -16.47
C TRP A 299 -11.38 11.34 -17.11
N VAL A 300 -10.84 12.40 -16.48
CA VAL A 300 -10.83 13.76 -17.06
C VAL A 300 -10.06 13.77 -18.36
N ASP A 301 -8.83 13.24 -18.39
CA ASP A 301 -7.98 13.18 -19.58
C ASP A 301 -8.66 12.36 -20.70
N TYR A 302 -9.34 11.26 -20.35
CA TYR A 302 -10.11 10.47 -21.32
C TYR A 302 -11.27 11.25 -21.93
N ILE A 303 -12.06 11.95 -21.12
CA ILE A 303 -13.18 12.78 -21.62
C ILE A 303 -12.64 13.90 -22.51
N GLU A 304 -11.59 14.60 -22.08
CA GLU A 304 -10.99 15.70 -22.85
C GLU A 304 -10.51 15.25 -24.23
N GLN A 305 -9.90 14.09 -24.32
CA GLN A 305 -9.29 13.58 -25.54
C GLN A 305 -10.29 12.84 -26.46
N ASN A 306 -11.25 12.14 -25.88
CA ASN A 306 -12.06 11.18 -26.63
C ASN A 306 -13.54 11.57 -26.74
N TYR A 307 -14.07 12.45 -25.87
CA TYR A 307 -15.46 12.85 -26.00
C TYR A 307 -15.71 13.59 -27.30
N ARG A 308 -16.74 13.17 -28.03
CA ARG A 308 -17.26 13.86 -29.20
C ARG A 308 -18.75 14.04 -29.00
N PRO A 309 -19.28 15.23 -29.28
CA PRO A 309 -20.72 15.44 -29.22
C PRO A 309 -21.42 14.55 -30.24
N PRO A 310 -22.68 14.15 -29.99
CA PRO A 310 -23.48 13.47 -31.00
C PRO A 310 -23.63 14.29 -32.27
N ASN A 311 -23.73 13.60 -33.41
CA ASN A 311 -23.89 14.27 -34.71
C ASN A 311 -25.05 15.27 -34.68
N GLY A 312 -24.77 16.49 -35.14
CA GLY A 312 -25.75 17.57 -35.15
C GLY A 312 -25.88 18.38 -33.86
N LEU A 313 -25.21 17.94 -32.77
CA LEU A 313 -25.17 18.66 -31.49
C LEU A 313 -23.80 19.28 -31.19
N ASP A 314 -23.00 19.49 -32.19
CA ASP A 314 -21.62 19.99 -32.12
C ASP A 314 -21.50 21.51 -32.27
N LYS A 315 -22.60 22.20 -32.58
CA LYS A 315 -22.60 23.64 -32.91
C LYS A 315 -22.69 24.53 -31.66
N VAL A 316 -23.29 24.06 -30.57
CA VAL A 316 -23.56 24.86 -29.38
C VAL A 316 -23.26 24.06 -28.14
N MET A 317 -22.44 24.61 -27.23
CA MET A 317 -22.20 24.10 -25.89
C MET A 317 -22.88 25.00 -24.86
N ILE A 318 -23.73 24.41 -24.03
CA ILE A 318 -24.38 25.10 -22.95
C ILE A 318 -23.74 24.70 -21.62
N LEU A 319 -23.11 25.65 -20.95
CA LEU A 319 -22.56 25.46 -19.60
C LEU A 319 -23.64 25.81 -18.58
N LEU A 320 -24.02 24.82 -17.79
CA LEU A 320 -24.99 25.02 -16.70
C LEU A 320 -24.25 25.08 -15.35
N PRO A 321 -24.68 25.95 -14.42
CA PRO A 321 -24.11 26.00 -13.08
C PRO A 321 -24.43 24.70 -12.34
N CYS A 322 -23.55 24.30 -11.42
CA CYS A 322 -23.78 23.15 -10.56
C CYS A 322 -25.00 23.37 -9.64
N SER A 323 -25.58 22.27 -9.18
CA SER A 323 -26.70 22.27 -8.22
C SER A 323 -26.40 21.36 -7.05
N ALA A 324 -26.84 21.74 -5.87
CA ALA A 324 -26.70 20.94 -4.65
C ALA A 324 -27.43 19.57 -4.77
N ARG A 325 -28.51 19.51 -5.58
CA ARG A 325 -29.26 18.26 -5.78
C ARG A 325 -28.76 17.51 -6.99
N LYS A 326 -28.40 16.25 -6.79
CA LYS A 326 -27.97 15.31 -7.87
C LYS A 326 -28.99 14.19 -8.01
N PRO A 327 -29.18 13.62 -9.22
CA PRO A 327 -28.64 14.09 -10.50
C PRO A 327 -29.20 15.47 -10.87
N TYR A 328 -28.38 16.29 -11.52
CA TYR A 328 -28.70 17.71 -11.80
C TYR A 328 -30.04 17.92 -12.50
N ARG A 329 -30.39 17.07 -13.46
CA ARG A 329 -31.69 17.15 -14.16
C ARG A 329 -32.91 17.04 -13.24
N MET A 330 -32.76 16.55 -12.00
CA MET A 330 -33.83 16.48 -10.99
C MET A 330 -33.91 17.75 -10.15
N SER A 331 -32.96 18.68 -10.24
CA SER A 331 -32.99 19.92 -9.50
C SER A 331 -34.02 20.90 -10.09
N LYS A 332 -34.66 21.69 -9.23
CA LYS A 332 -35.61 22.71 -9.67
C LYS A 332 -34.98 23.72 -10.65
N THR A 333 -33.71 24.09 -10.39
CA THR A 333 -32.97 25.05 -11.21
C THR A 333 -32.69 24.47 -12.61
N HIS A 334 -32.24 23.25 -12.72
CA HIS A 334 -31.96 22.61 -14.02
C HIS A 334 -33.24 22.33 -14.80
N LYS A 335 -34.33 21.93 -14.14
CA LYS A 335 -35.64 21.81 -14.79
C LYS A 335 -36.11 23.15 -15.40
N LYS A 336 -35.86 24.26 -14.69
CA LYS A 336 -36.17 25.60 -15.22
C LYS A 336 -35.28 25.95 -16.43
N PHE A 337 -34.01 25.59 -16.42
CA PHE A 337 -33.13 25.82 -17.57
C PHE A 337 -33.57 24.98 -18.78
N LEU A 338 -33.85 23.70 -18.57
CA LEU A 338 -34.32 22.81 -19.61
C LEU A 338 -35.64 23.28 -20.23
N GLY A 339 -36.62 23.66 -19.42
CA GLY A 339 -37.88 24.17 -19.93
C GLY A 339 -37.77 25.49 -20.71
N ARG A 340 -36.80 26.35 -20.38
CA ARG A 340 -36.50 27.54 -21.19
C ARG A 340 -35.83 27.19 -22.50
N TYR A 341 -34.93 26.22 -22.49
CA TYR A 341 -34.24 25.74 -23.71
C TYR A 341 -35.22 25.09 -24.68
N GLU A 342 -36.08 24.20 -24.21
CA GLU A 342 -37.11 23.52 -25.03
C GLU A 342 -38.11 24.52 -25.61
N GLY A 343 -38.43 25.63 -24.91
CA GLY A 343 -39.27 26.70 -25.42
C GLY A 343 -38.61 27.62 -26.44
N SER A 344 -37.25 27.61 -26.52
CA SER A 344 -36.52 28.50 -27.45
C SER A 344 -36.15 27.84 -28.78
N TYR A 345 -36.13 26.49 -28.80
CA TYR A 345 -35.76 25.69 -29.96
C TYR A 345 -36.78 24.54 -30.18
N GLY A 346 -38.03 24.81 -29.98
CA GLY A 346 -39.13 23.92 -30.39
C GLY A 346 -39.08 23.66 -31.88
N PRO A 347 -39.65 22.51 -32.37
CA PRO A 347 -39.45 21.99 -33.71
C PRO A 347 -39.78 22.97 -34.80
#